data_1136c390d2e9ef16ca4acfc4ecd6e7bd
#
_entry.id   1136c390d2e9ef16ca4acfc4ecd6e7bd
#
_cell.length_a   1.000
_cell.length_b   1.000
_cell.length_c   1.000
_cell.angle_alpha   90.00
_cell.angle_beta   90.00
_cell.angle_gamma   90.00
#
_symmetry.space_group_name_H-M   'P 1'
#
loop_
_entity.id
_entity.type
_entity.pdbx_description
1 polymer ?
#
loop_
_entity_poly.entity_id
_entity_poly.type
_entity_poly.pdbx_seq_one_letter_code
_entity_poly.pdbx_strand_id
1 'polypeptide(L)'
;MNYNKLMKNIIDYIKEYGNLTLEEYPFNNVDSLILSQISYIKFENSSIDIESEVHLLTEFENEIDTLCIDTRVPELNEELFLQFIHSLRYEAITISHLQTNFDKDNEKQFCAMTFHLPNQIDYIAFRGTDASFVGWKEDFNLCFQENIPSQISALNYVNNYKTKHKLILGGHSKGANLALYAGIHTHNPIFCIYNHDGPGFLTPYQTDKKVFKTIPQSSVIGLLLEETNNYQIIQSDAISILQHDPFTWCVENGDFIYLEQNDQLSKHTQSTLSKWLKSIDVNTRKQVIDTIYSIFSDYENPKDFRQNIDVIEMIKSIQNMDSQTKKMISETIQVLFKCIQNEIKRGN
;
A
#
# COMPACT_ATOMS: atom_id res chain seq x y z
N MET A 1 -36.04 -6.82 -10.94
CA MET A 1 -35.00 -6.36 -11.89
C MET A 1 -33.83 -5.84 -11.02
N ASN A 2 -32.83 -6.67 -10.75
CA ASN A 2 -31.60 -6.22 -10.10
C ASN A 2 -30.70 -5.66 -11.20
N TYR A 3 -30.73 -4.35 -11.41
CA TYR A 3 -29.63 -3.69 -12.04
C TYR A 3 -28.42 -3.86 -11.10
N ASN A 4 -27.40 -4.59 -11.51
CA ASN A 4 -26.07 -4.51 -10.92
C ASN A 4 -25.63 -3.05 -11.07
N LYS A 5 -25.86 -2.23 -10.04
CA LYS A 5 -25.32 -0.88 -9.99
C LYS A 5 -23.81 -1.10 -9.89
N LEU A 6 -23.07 -0.77 -10.95
CA LEU A 6 -21.61 -0.74 -10.87
C LEU A 6 -21.27 0.14 -9.65
N MET A 7 -20.53 -0.43 -8.71
CA MET A 7 -20.14 0.34 -7.53
C MET A 7 -19.12 1.38 -7.96
N LYS A 8 -19.26 2.60 -7.43
CA LYS A 8 -18.34 3.70 -7.70
C LYS A 8 -17.05 3.51 -6.90
N ASN A 9 -15.94 3.94 -7.46
CA ASN A 9 -14.62 3.87 -6.84
C ASN A 9 -13.95 5.26 -6.74
N ILE A 10 -12.67 5.30 -6.42
CA ILE A 10 -11.90 6.54 -6.23
C ILE A 10 -11.83 7.41 -7.50
N ILE A 11 -11.90 6.82 -8.71
CA ILE A 11 -11.95 7.57 -9.97
C ILE A 11 -13.32 8.25 -10.10
N ASP A 12 -14.40 7.53 -9.79
CA ASP A 12 -15.75 8.09 -9.82
C ASP A 12 -15.93 9.19 -8.78
N TYR A 13 -15.24 9.08 -7.63
CA TYR A 13 -15.20 10.15 -6.65
C TYR A 13 -14.65 11.44 -7.26
N ILE A 14 -13.54 11.39 -8.00
CA ILE A 14 -13.02 12.60 -8.66
C ILE A 14 -14.00 13.14 -9.69
N LYS A 15 -14.62 12.25 -10.49
CA LYS A 15 -15.63 12.69 -11.48
C LYS A 15 -16.82 13.41 -10.85
N GLU A 16 -17.22 13.05 -9.63
CA GLU A 16 -18.37 13.64 -8.93
C GLU A 16 -18.01 14.84 -8.08
N TYR A 17 -16.88 14.79 -7.38
CA TYR A 17 -16.47 15.82 -6.41
C TYR A 17 -15.30 16.67 -6.88
N GLY A 18 -14.70 16.37 -8.02
CA GLY A 18 -13.54 17.08 -8.57
C GLY A 18 -13.79 18.55 -8.90
N ASN A 19 -15.05 18.98 -9.04
CA ASN A 19 -15.41 20.39 -9.23
C ASN A 19 -15.60 21.17 -7.90
N LEU A 20 -15.42 20.53 -6.75
CA LEU A 20 -15.46 21.14 -5.43
C LEU A 20 -14.05 21.29 -4.89
N THR A 21 -13.66 22.50 -4.51
CA THR A 21 -12.36 22.75 -3.89
C THR A 21 -12.24 22.06 -2.52
N LEU A 22 -11.02 21.94 -1.99
CA LEU A 22 -10.79 21.42 -0.64
C LEU A 22 -11.33 22.34 0.48
N GLU A 23 -11.75 23.56 0.14
CA GLU A 23 -12.45 24.47 1.07
C GLU A 23 -13.95 24.19 1.08
N GLU A 24 -14.56 23.96 -0.08
CA GLU A 24 -15.99 23.66 -0.22
C GLU A 24 -16.33 22.26 0.29
N TYR A 25 -15.46 21.31 0.04
CA TYR A 25 -15.56 19.93 0.55
C TYR A 25 -14.23 19.52 1.18
N PRO A 26 -14.11 19.48 2.50
CA PRO A 26 -12.84 19.27 3.19
C PRO A 26 -12.17 17.94 2.85
N PHE A 27 -10.83 17.94 2.93
CA PHE A 27 -9.98 16.74 2.75
C PHE A 27 -10.44 15.58 3.63
N ASN A 28 -10.61 14.40 3.04
CA ASN A 28 -11.17 13.22 3.71
C ASN A 28 -10.35 11.92 3.44
N ASN A 29 -10.88 10.77 3.88
CA ASN A 29 -10.24 9.47 3.71
C ASN A 29 -10.05 9.09 2.22
N VAL A 30 -10.99 9.46 1.34
CA VAL A 30 -10.92 9.14 -0.09
C VAL A 30 -9.81 9.96 -0.75
N ASP A 31 -9.69 11.26 -0.44
CA ASP A 31 -8.59 12.09 -0.93
C ASP A 31 -7.23 11.53 -0.52
N SER A 32 -7.13 11.10 0.75
CA SER A 32 -5.90 10.48 1.25
C SER A 32 -5.54 9.18 0.51
N LEU A 33 -6.54 8.33 0.21
CA LEU A 33 -6.30 7.13 -0.58
C LEU A 33 -5.88 7.47 -2.01
N ILE A 34 -6.47 8.50 -2.62
CA ILE A 34 -6.10 8.99 -3.95
C ILE A 34 -4.63 9.43 -3.96
N LEU A 35 -4.20 10.28 -3.01
CA LEU A 35 -2.79 10.69 -2.92
C LEU A 35 -1.86 9.49 -2.68
N SER A 36 -2.29 8.53 -1.85
CA SER A 36 -1.55 7.28 -1.64
C SER A 36 -1.45 6.46 -2.92
N GLN A 37 -2.49 6.43 -3.75
CA GLN A 37 -2.48 5.72 -5.04
C GLN A 37 -1.64 6.46 -6.10
N ILE A 38 -1.70 7.78 -6.17
CA ILE A 38 -0.83 8.60 -7.03
C ILE A 38 0.65 8.34 -6.72
N SER A 39 1.00 8.05 -5.45
CA SER A 39 2.39 7.74 -5.08
C SER A 39 2.95 6.46 -5.72
N TYR A 40 2.12 5.57 -6.29
CA TYR A 40 2.58 4.39 -7.04
C TYR A 40 3.09 4.71 -8.44
N ILE A 41 2.71 5.87 -9.00
CA ILE A 41 3.21 6.34 -10.30
C ILE A 41 4.73 6.51 -10.20
N LYS A 42 5.45 6.06 -11.22
CA LYS A 42 6.91 6.00 -11.23
C LYS A 42 7.53 7.34 -11.63
N PHE A 43 7.24 8.40 -10.83
CA PHE A 43 7.78 9.74 -11.06
C PHE A 43 9.31 9.78 -11.10
N GLU A 44 9.98 8.82 -10.50
CA GLU A 44 11.44 8.64 -10.58
C GLU A 44 11.95 8.35 -12.01
N ASN A 45 11.07 7.97 -12.92
CA ASN A 45 11.38 7.74 -14.33
C ASN A 45 11.10 8.98 -15.21
N SER A 46 10.58 10.07 -14.62
CA SER A 46 10.34 11.31 -15.35
C SER A 46 11.65 12.00 -15.73
N SER A 47 11.58 12.80 -16.79
CA SER A 47 12.66 13.73 -17.17
C SER A 47 12.77 14.93 -16.23
N ILE A 48 11.77 15.15 -15.35
CA ILE A 48 11.67 16.27 -14.42
C ILE A 48 12.29 15.88 -13.07
N ASP A 49 13.17 16.71 -12.53
CA ASP A 49 13.77 16.50 -11.22
C ASP A 49 12.83 16.97 -10.09
N ILE A 50 12.31 16.02 -9.32
CA ILE A 50 11.37 16.27 -8.21
C ILE A 50 12.07 16.23 -6.84
N GLU A 51 13.35 15.88 -6.76
CA GLU A 51 14.05 15.74 -5.48
C GLU A 51 14.19 17.09 -4.77
N SER A 52 14.51 18.15 -5.52
CA SER A 52 14.87 19.47 -4.98
C SER A 52 13.87 20.57 -5.32
N GLU A 53 13.03 20.39 -6.33
CA GLU A 53 12.13 21.44 -6.84
C GLU A 53 10.66 21.04 -6.63
N VAL A 54 9.79 22.06 -6.64
CA VAL A 54 8.34 21.92 -6.49
C VAL A 54 7.71 22.00 -7.87
N HIS A 55 6.93 20.99 -8.24
CA HIS A 55 6.32 20.86 -9.55
C HIS A 55 4.80 20.71 -9.46
N LEU A 56 4.08 21.31 -10.41
CA LEU A 56 2.67 21.01 -10.65
C LEU A 56 2.55 19.60 -11.24
N LEU A 57 1.56 18.83 -10.82
CA LEU A 57 1.35 17.49 -11.37
C LEU A 57 0.96 17.51 -12.86
N THR A 58 0.40 18.61 -13.37
CA THR A 58 0.13 18.80 -14.80
C THR A 58 1.38 18.77 -15.68
N GLU A 59 2.57 19.05 -15.12
CA GLU A 59 3.83 18.99 -15.86
C GLU A 59 4.17 17.57 -16.34
N PHE A 60 3.63 16.54 -15.69
CA PHE A 60 3.86 15.12 -16.00
C PHE A 60 2.82 14.52 -16.95
N GLU A 61 1.85 15.28 -17.42
CA GLU A 61 0.74 14.78 -18.25
C GLU A 61 1.23 14.08 -19.53
N ASN A 62 2.24 14.64 -20.19
CA ASN A 62 2.78 14.08 -21.43
C ASN A 62 3.65 12.83 -21.25
N GLU A 63 4.02 12.49 -20.01
CA GLU A 63 4.84 11.32 -19.68
C GLU A 63 4.03 10.23 -18.96
N ILE A 64 2.74 10.46 -18.67
CA ILE A 64 1.98 9.65 -17.72
C ILE A 64 1.85 8.18 -18.14
N ASP A 65 1.68 7.89 -19.41
CA ASP A 65 1.62 6.53 -19.95
C ASP A 65 2.91 5.76 -19.62
N THR A 66 4.07 6.39 -19.81
CA THR A 66 5.38 5.83 -19.49
C THR A 66 5.57 5.68 -17.98
N LEU A 67 5.12 6.67 -17.19
CA LEU A 67 5.26 6.65 -15.74
C LEU A 67 4.33 5.61 -15.07
N CYS A 68 3.26 5.20 -15.74
CA CYS A 68 2.32 4.20 -15.24
C CYS A 68 2.65 2.76 -15.66
N ILE A 69 3.48 2.54 -16.70
CA ILE A 69 3.68 1.24 -17.36
C ILE A 69 4.10 0.11 -16.39
N ASP A 70 4.90 0.43 -15.38
CA ASP A 70 5.40 -0.53 -14.39
C ASP A 70 4.59 -0.51 -13.08
N THR A 71 3.39 0.05 -13.11
CA THR A 71 2.45 -0.03 -11.97
C THR A 71 1.57 -1.27 -12.07
N ARG A 72 0.88 -1.63 -10.98
CA ARG A 72 0.05 -2.84 -10.94
C ARG A 72 -1.14 -2.82 -11.91
N VAL A 73 -1.72 -1.65 -12.15
CA VAL A 73 -2.89 -1.41 -13.01
C VAL A 73 -2.66 -0.13 -13.81
N PRO A 74 -1.80 -0.19 -14.86
CA PRO A 74 -1.35 0.98 -15.59
C PRO A 74 -2.49 1.87 -16.08
N GLU A 75 -3.51 1.29 -16.72
CA GLU A 75 -4.62 2.03 -17.32
C GLU A 75 -5.47 2.75 -16.27
N LEU A 76 -5.69 2.15 -15.10
CA LEU A 76 -6.45 2.79 -14.03
C LEU A 76 -5.63 3.87 -13.32
N ASN A 77 -4.31 3.70 -13.20
CA ASN A 77 -3.43 4.74 -12.65
C ASN A 77 -3.34 5.94 -13.58
N GLU A 78 -3.26 5.71 -14.89
CA GLU A 78 -3.30 6.76 -15.90
C GLU A 78 -4.65 7.51 -15.85
N GLU A 79 -5.79 6.79 -15.85
CA GLU A 79 -7.10 7.41 -15.75
C GLU A 79 -7.24 8.21 -14.44
N LEU A 80 -6.82 7.64 -13.30
CA LEU A 80 -6.86 8.33 -12.01
C LEU A 80 -6.05 9.62 -12.06
N PHE A 81 -4.84 9.58 -12.60
CA PHE A 81 -3.96 10.73 -12.68
C PHE A 81 -4.53 11.84 -13.57
N LEU A 82 -5.03 11.49 -14.75
CA LEU A 82 -5.65 12.45 -15.66
C LEU A 82 -6.90 13.12 -15.05
N GLN A 83 -7.75 12.32 -14.38
CA GLN A 83 -8.89 12.89 -13.64
C GLN A 83 -8.43 13.80 -12.50
N PHE A 84 -7.34 13.43 -11.81
CA PHE A 84 -6.78 14.20 -10.71
C PHE A 84 -6.28 15.57 -11.17
N ILE A 85 -5.39 15.63 -12.17
CA ILE A 85 -4.77 16.90 -12.62
C ILE A 85 -5.75 17.84 -13.32
N HIS A 86 -6.85 17.34 -13.88
CA HIS A 86 -7.88 18.12 -14.55
C HIS A 86 -9.07 18.49 -13.63
N SER A 87 -9.00 18.15 -12.34
CA SER A 87 -10.04 18.51 -11.40
C SER A 87 -9.72 19.80 -10.64
N LEU A 88 -10.68 20.68 -10.47
CA LEU A 88 -10.54 21.90 -9.66
C LEU A 88 -10.08 21.59 -8.23
N ARG A 89 -10.46 20.41 -7.72
CA ARG A 89 -10.12 19.93 -6.37
C ARG A 89 -8.63 19.78 -6.15
N TYR A 90 -7.89 19.36 -7.17
CA TYR A 90 -6.49 18.96 -7.05
C TYR A 90 -5.53 19.74 -7.96
N GLU A 91 -6.03 20.56 -8.88
CA GLU A 91 -5.19 21.25 -9.88
C GLU A 91 -4.08 22.13 -9.29
N ALA A 92 -4.30 22.64 -8.07
CA ALA A 92 -3.33 23.48 -7.34
C ALA A 92 -2.34 22.65 -6.49
N ILE A 93 -2.46 21.32 -6.45
CA ILE A 93 -1.55 20.47 -5.69
C ILE A 93 -0.23 20.34 -6.45
N THR A 94 0.85 20.57 -5.72
CA THR A 94 2.21 20.36 -6.22
C THR A 94 2.91 19.23 -5.50
N ILE A 95 3.98 18.69 -6.10
CA ILE A 95 4.81 17.65 -5.50
C ILE A 95 6.27 18.08 -5.39
N SER A 96 6.98 17.51 -4.42
CA SER A 96 8.42 17.69 -4.23
C SER A 96 9.00 16.57 -3.37
N HIS A 97 10.31 16.61 -3.13
CA HIS A 97 11.03 15.73 -2.22
C HIS A 97 10.82 14.25 -2.54
N LEU A 98 10.71 13.89 -3.83
CA LEU A 98 10.68 12.48 -4.22
C LEU A 98 11.97 11.80 -3.76
N GLN A 99 11.82 10.73 -3.02
CA GLN A 99 12.93 9.90 -2.56
C GLN A 99 12.64 8.43 -2.86
N THR A 100 13.51 7.79 -3.60
CA THR A 100 13.43 6.36 -3.89
C THR A 100 14.70 5.65 -3.46
N ASN A 101 14.55 4.42 -3.00
CA ASN A 101 15.69 3.56 -2.69
C ASN A 101 15.31 2.09 -2.90
N PHE A 102 15.97 1.47 -3.87
CA PHE A 102 15.83 0.06 -4.16
C PHE A 102 17.17 -0.64 -3.93
N ASP A 103 17.22 -1.55 -2.96
CA ASP A 103 18.44 -2.22 -2.53
C ASP A 103 18.15 -3.70 -2.32
N LYS A 104 18.65 -4.54 -3.23
CA LYS A 104 18.47 -6.01 -3.19
C LYS A 104 19.21 -6.65 -2.00
N ASP A 105 20.38 -6.14 -1.67
CA ASP A 105 21.24 -6.73 -0.63
C ASP A 105 20.66 -6.49 0.76
N ASN A 106 20.02 -5.34 0.96
CA ASN A 106 19.33 -4.98 2.19
C ASN A 106 17.83 -5.26 2.16
N GLU A 107 17.33 -5.95 1.13
CA GLU A 107 15.92 -6.33 0.96
C GLU A 107 14.98 -5.12 1.13
N LYS A 108 15.29 -3.99 0.47
CA LYS A 108 14.63 -2.70 0.65
C LYS A 108 14.00 -2.19 -0.64
N GLN A 109 12.74 -1.81 -0.55
CA GLN A 109 12.03 -1.07 -1.59
C GLN A 109 11.27 0.10 -0.93
N PHE A 110 11.83 1.30 -1.06
CA PHE A 110 11.31 2.52 -0.44
C PHE A 110 11.00 3.58 -1.49
N CYS A 111 9.89 4.27 -1.32
CA CYS A 111 9.59 5.51 -2.03
C CYS A 111 8.68 6.39 -1.16
N ALA A 112 8.99 7.68 -1.12
CA ALA A 112 8.17 8.71 -0.50
C ALA A 112 8.20 9.98 -1.33
N MET A 113 7.12 10.77 -1.26
CA MET A 113 7.02 12.10 -1.86
C MET A 113 6.12 12.99 -1.02
N THR A 114 6.27 14.30 -1.18
CA THR A 114 5.44 15.27 -0.49
C THR A 114 4.52 15.98 -1.46
N PHE A 115 3.22 15.93 -1.18
CA PHE A 115 2.19 16.74 -1.84
C PHE A 115 1.94 18.00 -1.02
N HIS A 116 1.98 19.16 -1.66
CA HIS A 116 1.65 20.44 -1.06
C HIS A 116 0.21 20.79 -1.41
N LEU A 117 -0.65 20.74 -0.40
CA LEU A 117 -2.07 21.03 -0.55
C LEU A 117 -2.35 22.51 -0.22
N PRO A 118 -3.47 23.08 -0.68
CA PRO A 118 -3.97 24.35 -0.21
C PRO A 118 -4.05 24.43 1.33
N ASN A 119 -4.16 25.65 1.87
CA ASN A 119 -4.33 25.90 3.31
C ASN A 119 -3.14 25.46 4.18
N GLN A 120 -1.93 25.51 3.62
CA GLN A 120 -0.69 25.19 4.36
C GLN A 120 -0.72 23.77 4.94
N ILE A 121 -1.03 22.80 4.11
CA ILE A 121 -0.99 21.39 4.44
C ILE A 121 0.05 20.69 3.55
N ASP A 122 0.96 19.96 4.17
CA ASP A 122 1.88 19.06 3.49
C ASP A 122 1.46 17.62 3.79
N TYR A 123 1.26 16.84 2.74
CA TYR A 123 0.93 15.41 2.84
C TYR A 123 2.09 14.59 2.34
N ILE A 124 2.76 13.88 3.24
CA ILE A 124 3.80 12.91 2.86
C ILE A 124 3.12 11.58 2.55
N ALA A 125 3.23 11.16 1.30
CA ALA A 125 2.78 9.85 0.83
C ALA A 125 3.95 8.86 0.80
N PHE A 126 3.77 7.72 1.46
CA PHE A 126 4.67 6.58 1.36
C PHE A 126 4.08 5.56 0.39
N ARG A 127 4.86 5.23 -0.65
CA ARG A 127 4.47 4.19 -1.60
C ARG A 127 4.49 2.82 -0.92
N GLY A 128 3.46 2.03 -1.17
CA GLY A 128 3.44 0.62 -0.78
C GLY A 128 4.35 -0.23 -1.66
N THR A 129 4.19 -1.54 -1.56
CA THR A 129 4.99 -2.49 -2.31
C THR A 129 4.62 -2.43 -3.79
N ASP A 130 5.65 -2.28 -4.62
CA ASP A 130 5.52 -2.43 -6.07
C ASP A 130 5.48 -3.91 -6.48
N ALA A 131 5.48 -4.21 -7.77
CA ALA A 131 5.47 -5.58 -8.28
C ALA A 131 6.83 -6.31 -8.13
N SER A 132 7.82 -5.74 -7.44
CA SER A 132 9.13 -6.36 -7.28
C SER A 132 9.14 -7.45 -6.19
N PHE A 133 9.91 -8.51 -6.42
CA PHE A 133 10.11 -9.54 -5.39
C PHE A 133 10.87 -9.03 -4.16
N VAL A 134 11.73 -8.02 -4.32
CA VAL A 134 12.42 -7.35 -3.19
C VAL A 134 11.41 -6.66 -2.28
N GLY A 135 10.43 -5.96 -2.86
CA GLY A 135 9.34 -5.36 -2.10
C GLY A 135 8.51 -6.40 -1.35
N TRP A 136 8.19 -7.54 -2.00
CA TRP A 136 7.48 -8.65 -1.34
C TRP A 136 8.30 -9.27 -0.20
N LYS A 137 9.62 -9.41 -0.38
CA LYS A 137 10.50 -9.91 0.69
C LYS A 137 10.47 -8.97 1.89
N GLU A 138 10.56 -7.66 1.66
CA GLU A 138 10.49 -6.66 2.73
C GLU A 138 9.15 -6.70 3.46
N ASP A 139 8.03 -6.92 2.76
CA ASP A 139 6.71 -7.11 3.39
C ASP A 139 6.69 -8.35 4.30
N PHE A 140 7.24 -9.46 3.83
CA PHE A 140 7.31 -10.67 4.63
C PHE A 140 8.22 -10.52 5.85
N ASN A 141 9.28 -9.70 5.76
CA ASN A 141 10.18 -9.42 6.87
C ASN A 141 9.45 -8.76 8.05
N LEU A 142 8.34 -8.05 7.83
CA LEU A 142 7.48 -7.54 8.89
C LEU A 142 7.01 -8.63 9.87
N CYS A 143 6.96 -9.91 9.46
CA CYS A 143 6.55 -11.02 10.32
C CYS A 143 7.60 -11.43 11.36
N PHE A 144 8.87 -10.99 11.22
CA PHE A 144 9.94 -11.38 12.15
C PHE A 144 10.94 -10.25 12.46
N GLN A 145 10.92 -9.14 11.72
CA GLN A 145 11.83 -8.02 11.90
C GLN A 145 11.07 -6.79 12.42
N GLU A 146 11.51 -6.26 13.55
CA GLU A 146 10.85 -5.11 14.18
C GLU A 146 10.99 -3.81 13.41
N ASN A 147 12.15 -3.60 12.77
CA ASN A 147 12.46 -2.39 12.02
C ASN A 147 12.96 -2.78 10.63
N ILE A 148 12.08 -2.84 9.65
CA ILE A 148 12.50 -3.04 8.27
C ILE A 148 13.21 -1.79 7.71
N PRO A 149 14.13 -1.94 6.74
CA PRO A 149 14.91 -0.82 6.20
C PRO A 149 14.05 0.36 5.71
N SER A 150 12.90 0.09 5.10
CA SER A 150 11.99 1.15 4.64
C SER A 150 11.35 1.93 5.79
N GLN A 151 11.08 1.33 6.95
CA GLN A 151 10.57 2.04 8.13
C GLN A 151 11.60 3.06 8.63
N ILE A 152 12.87 2.69 8.69
CA ILE A 152 13.95 3.61 9.07
C ILE A 152 14.06 4.76 8.06
N SER A 153 13.92 4.46 6.77
CA SER A 153 13.94 5.50 5.73
C SER A 153 12.76 6.44 5.83
N ALA A 154 11.56 5.93 6.13
CA ALA A 154 10.37 6.74 6.34
C ALA A 154 10.53 7.70 7.53
N LEU A 155 11.06 7.20 8.64
CA LEU A 155 11.35 8.03 9.80
C LEU A 155 12.39 9.11 9.48
N ASN A 156 13.46 8.76 8.77
CA ASN A 156 14.48 9.72 8.35
C ASN A 156 13.93 10.78 7.41
N TYR A 157 13.07 10.37 6.45
CA TYR A 157 12.40 11.29 5.55
C TYR A 157 11.60 12.34 6.34
N VAL A 158 10.74 11.91 7.27
CA VAL A 158 9.92 12.81 8.09
C VAL A 158 10.80 13.69 8.99
N ASN A 159 11.83 13.15 9.63
CA ASN A 159 12.70 13.92 10.53
C ASN A 159 13.52 15.01 9.80
N ASN A 160 13.89 14.75 8.55
CA ASN A 160 14.63 15.70 7.72
C ASN A 160 13.73 16.73 7.04
N TYR A 161 12.45 16.42 6.86
CA TYR A 161 11.48 17.32 6.26
C TYR A 161 11.16 18.50 7.21
N LYS A 162 11.40 19.72 6.75
CA LYS A 162 11.19 20.94 7.55
C LYS A 162 10.08 21.77 6.94
N THR A 163 9.01 21.93 7.67
CA THR A 163 7.85 22.72 7.27
C THR A 163 7.25 23.49 8.44
N LYS A 164 6.50 24.57 8.11
CA LYS A 164 5.62 25.28 9.05
C LYS A 164 4.15 24.90 8.81
N HIS A 165 3.90 24.12 7.78
CA HIS A 165 2.56 23.67 7.43
C HIS A 165 2.10 22.53 8.35
N LYS A 166 0.81 22.25 8.35
CA LYS A 166 0.26 21.05 8.99
C LYS A 166 0.76 19.81 8.25
N LEU A 167 1.43 18.92 8.95
CA LEU A 167 2.01 17.73 8.36
C LEU A 167 1.06 16.53 8.53
N ILE A 168 0.66 15.96 7.43
CA ILE A 168 -0.14 14.73 7.33
C ILE A 168 0.76 13.63 6.74
N LEU A 169 0.66 12.43 7.29
CA LEU A 169 1.32 11.25 6.74
C LEU A 169 0.27 10.27 6.24
N GLY A 170 0.56 9.60 5.14
CA GLY A 170 -0.35 8.57 4.66
C GLY A 170 0.29 7.60 3.68
N GLY A 171 -0.45 6.54 3.40
CA GLY A 171 -0.05 5.50 2.46
C GLY A 171 -1.07 4.37 2.40
N HIS A 172 -0.86 3.48 1.46
CA HIS A 172 -1.61 2.25 1.30
C HIS A 172 -0.67 1.04 1.46
N SER A 173 -1.17 -0.07 2.01
CA SER A 173 -0.39 -1.30 2.17
C SER A 173 0.88 -1.08 3.02
N LYS A 174 2.06 -1.53 2.59
CA LYS A 174 3.34 -1.22 3.24
C LYS A 174 3.51 0.28 3.46
N GLY A 175 3.13 1.13 2.50
CA GLY A 175 3.21 2.59 2.65
C GLY A 175 2.43 3.12 3.85
N ALA A 176 1.28 2.53 4.17
CA ALA A 176 0.50 2.87 5.36
C ALA A 176 1.20 2.45 6.67
N ASN A 177 1.87 1.30 6.67
CA ASN A 177 2.72 0.88 7.78
C ASN A 177 3.90 1.85 7.98
N LEU A 178 4.55 2.27 6.88
CA LEU A 178 5.64 3.26 6.91
C LEU A 178 5.18 4.60 7.47
N ALA A 179 4.00 5.09 7.02
CA ALA A 179 3.41 6.34 7.52
C ALA A 179 3.15 6.28 9.03
N LEU A 180 2.58 5.17 9.49
CA LEU A 180 2.30 4.95 10.90
C LEU A 180 3.60 4.84 11.72
N TYR A 181 4.58 4.07 11.24
CA TYR A 181 5.88 3.94 11.89
C TYR A 181 6.59 5.29 12.04
N ALA A 182 6.72 6.04 10.95
CA ALA A 182 7.35 7.35 10.97
C ALA A 182 6.60 8.32 11.89
N GLY A 183 5.26 8.32 11.85
CA GLY A 183 4.43 9.19 12.67
C GLY A 183 4.53 8.91 14.17
N ILE A 184 4.69 7.64 14.57
CA ILE A 184 4.88 7.27 15.97
C ILE A 184 6.25 7.68 16.50
N HIS A 185 7.29 7.49 15.68
CA HIS A 185 8.69 7.63 16.13
C HIS A 185 9.30 9.01 15.86
N THR A 186 8.66 9.85 15.03
CA THR A 186 9.16 11.21 14.77
C THR A 186 8.95 12.16 15.94
N HIS A 187 9.85 13.13 16.07
CA HIS A 187 9.69 14.29 16.96
C HIS A 187 8.96 15.47 16.28
N ASN A 188 8.74 15.41 14.96
CA ASN A 188 8.02 16.46 14.26
C ASN A 188 6.51 16.41 14.64
N PRO A 189 5.86 17.57 14.76
CA PRO A 189 4.43 17.61 15.03
C PRO A 189 3.65 17.06 13.84
N ILE A 190 2.93 15.96 14.05
CA ILE A 190 2.07 15.32 13.04
C ILE A 190 0.61 15.70 13.33
N PHE A 191 -0.09 16.22 12.33
CA PHE A 191 -1.50 16.57 12.46
C PHE A 191 -2.40 15.33 12.49
N CYS A 192 -2.20 14.40 11.56
CA CYS A 192 -2.85 13.09 11.56
C CYS A 192 -2.11 12.12 10.62
N ILE A 193 -2.47 10.83 10.73
CA ILE A 193 -1.93 9.73 9.94
C ILE A 193 -3.08 8.99 9.28
N TYR A 194 -2.99 8.77 7.96
CA TYR A 194 -3.92 7.93 7.21
C TYR A 194 -3.27 6.58 6.92
N ASN A 195 -3.91 5.52 7.37
CA ASN A 195 -3.46 4.14 7.19
C ASN A 195 -4.50 3.36 6.38
N HIS A 196 -4.25 3.19 5.08
CA HIS A 196 -5.14 2.46 4.19
C HIS A 196 -4.65 1.02 4.01
N ASP A 197 -5.28 0.09 4.70
CA ASP A 197 -5.04 -1.36 4.68
C ASP A 197 -3.58 -1.74 4.93
N GLY A 198 -2.87 -0.97 5.78
CA GLY A 198 -1.50 -1.27 6.18
C GLY A 198 -1.44 -2.29 7.31
N PRO A 199 -0.45 -3.20 7.29
CA PRO A 199 -0.22 -4.14 8.39
C PRO A 199 0.20 -3.40 9.67
N GLY A 200 -0.01 -4.07 10.82
CA GLY A 200 0.48 -3.61 12.12
C GLY A 200 1.97 -3.87 12.33
N PHE A 201 2.37 -3.99 13.60
CA PHE A 201 3.76 -4.20 14.01
C PHE A 201 3.91 -5.46 14.87
N LEU A 202 5.11 -6.03 14.90
CA LEU A 202 5.42 -7.16 15.76
C LEU A 202 5.25 -6.83 17.25
N THR A 203 5.70 -5.63 17.64
CA THR A 203 5.51 -5.11 19.00
C THR A 203 4.32 -4.15 18.98
N PRO A 204 3.32 -4.37 19.84
CA PRO A 204 2.18 -3.47 19.99
C PRO A 204 2.65 -2.04 20.27
N TYR A 205 2.02 -1.07 19.63
CA TYR A 205 2.32 0.33 19.84
C TYR A 205 1.18 1.05 20.54
N GLN A 206 1.53 2.15 21.20
CA GLN A 206 0.58 3.15 21.68
C GLN A 206 0.95 4.49 21.08
N THR A 207 -0.04 5.28 20.71
CA THR A 207 0.18 6.62 20.18
C THR A 207 -0.94 7.56 20.59
N ASP A 208 -0.59 8.81 20.87
CA ASP A 208 -1.51 9.93 21.05
C ASP A 208 -1.87 10.62 19.71
N LYS A 209 -1.23 10.19 18.63
CA LYS A 209 -1.49 10.72 17.29
C LYS A 209 -2.87 10.30 16.79
N LYS A 210 -3.51 11.20 16.05
CA LYS A 210 -4.77 10.89 15.38
C LYS A 210 -4.49 10.00 14.17
N VAL A 211 -4.96 8.76 14.22
CA VAL A 211 -4.81 7.77 13.15
C VAL A 211 -6.18 7.45 12.56
N PHE A 212 -6.29 7.57 11.24
CA PHE A 212 -7.44 7.12 10.46
C PHE A 212 -7.04 5.83 9.73
N LYS A 213 -7.45 4.69 10.26
CA LYS A 213 -7.21 3.40 9.62
C LYS A 213 -8.47 2.91 8.94
N THR A 214 -8.38 2.61 7.64
CA THR A 214 -9.44 1.99 6.84
C THR A 214 -8.97 0.65 6.29
N ILE A 215 -9.83 -0.36 6.34
CA ILE A 215 -9.57 -1.69 5.81
C ILE A 215 -10.79 -2.19 5.03
N PRO A 216 -10.64 -2.92 3.92
CA PRO A 216 -11.78 -3.55 3.26
C PRO A 216 -12.34 -4.71 4.09
N GLN A 217 -13.60 -5.08 3.84
CA GLN A 217 -14.34 -6.06 4.66
C GLN A 217 -13.70 -7.46 4.73
N SER A 218 -12.96 -7.85 3.70
CA SER A 218 -12.21 -9.12 3.67
C SER A 218 -10.70 -8.90 3.80
N SER A 219 -10.27 -7.81 4.45
CA SER A 219 -8.85 -7.50 4.58
C SER A 219 -8.09 -8.67 5.23
N VAL A 220 -6.94 -8.97 4.64
CA VAL A 220 -5.92 -9.87 5.21
C VAL A 220 -4.70 -9.04 5.60
N ILE A 221 -4.27 -8.11 4.74
CA ILE A 221 -3.07 -7.31 4.93
C ILE A 221 -3.24 -6.33 6.08
N GLY A 222 -4.31 -5.54 6.10
CA GLY A 222 -4.55 -4.53 7.13
C GLY A 222 -4.79 -5.11 8.53
N LEU A 223 -5.11 -6.41 8.60
CA LEU A 223 -5.27 -7.15 9.85
C LEU A 223 -4.04 -7.97 10.25
N LEU A 224 -3.04 -8.08 9.37
CA LEU A 224 -1.77 -8.74 9.68
C LEU A 224 -1.04 -7.95 10.77
N LEU A 225 -0.64 -8.62 11.87
CA LEU A 225 0.03 -8.00 13.03
C LEU A 225 -0.76 -6.85 13.69
N GLU A 226 -2.07 -6.73 13.40
CA GLU A 226 -2.92 -5.72 14.01
C GLU A 226 -3.53 -6.26 15.31
N GLU A 227 -3.22 -5.59 16.41
CA GLU A 227 -3.75 -5.94 17.73
C GLU A 227 -4.83 -4.96 18.21
N THR A 228 -4.95 -3.80 17.57
CA THR A 228 -5.98 -2.81 17.87
C THR A 228 -7.24 -3.08 17.06
N ASN A 229 -8.40 -2.73 17.60
CA ASN A 229 -9.66 -2.72 16.86
C ASN A 229 -10.04 -1.29 16.41
N ASN A 230 -9.05 -0.39 16.35
CA ASN A 230 -9.27 1.01 16.01
C ASN A 230 -9.13 1.24 14.50
N TYR A 231 -10.05 0.67 13.73
CA TYR A 231 -10.13 0.84 12.27
C TYR A 231 -11.57 0.91 11.79
N GLN A 232 -11.78 1.51 10.64
CA GLN A 232 -13.06 1.55 9.94
C GLN A 232 -13.05 0.52 8.81
N ILE A 233 -14.14 -0.23 8.72
CA ILE A 233 -14.31 -1.26 7.69
C ILE A 233 -15.05 -0.62 6.53
N ILE A 234 -14.54 -0.80 5.32
CA ILE A 234 -15.13 -0.26 4.10
C ILE A 234 -15.58 -1.38 3.16
N GLN A 235 -16.57 -1.09 2.36
CA GLN A 235 -17.05 -1.98 1.31
C GLN A 235 -16.08 -1.98 0.13
N SER A 236 -15.81 -3.19 -0.40
CA SER A 236 -15.14 -3.40 -1.68
C SER A 236 -16.04 -4.25 -2.58
N ASP A 237 -15.98 -4.04 -3.89
CA ASP A 237 -16.70 -4.84 -4.89
C ASP A 237 -15.91 -6.08 -5.33
N ALA A 238 -14.66 -6.21 -4.89
CA ALA A 238 -13.84 -7.40 -5.11
C ALA A 238 -14.04 -8.45 -4.01
N ILE A 239 -13.36 -9.57 -4.13
CA ILE A 239 -13.42 -10.70 -3.19
C ILE A 239 -12.03 -11.05 -2.64
N SER A 240 -11.98 -11.47 -1.36
CA SER A 240 -10.76 -11.98 -0.71
C SER A 240 -9.59 -10.97 -0.82
N ILE A 241 -8.39 -11.44 -1.08
CA ILE A 241 -7.17 -10.61 -1.19
C ILE A 241 -7.25 -9.54 -2.28
N LEU A 242 -8.10 -9.70 -3.28
CA LEU A 242 -8.28 -8.69 -4.33
C LEU A 242 -8.91 -7.39 -3.82
N GLN A 243 -9.54 -7.41 -2.65
CA GLN A 243 -10.04 -6.21 -1.98
C GLN A 243 -8.91 -5.28 -1.51
N HIS A 244 -7.66 -5.76 -1.49
CA HIS A 244 -6.50 -4.93 -1.18
C HIS A 244 -6.21 -3.85 -2.24
N ASP A 245 -6.75 -4.00 -3.45
CA ASP A 245 -6.62 -3.03 -4.53
C ASP A 245 -7.53 -1.81 -4.29
N PRO A 246 -7.00 -0.58 -4.13
CA PRO A 246 -7.76 0.64 -3.88
C PRO A 246 -8.84 0.95 -4.91
N PHE A 247 -8.68 0.51 -6.17
CA PHE A 247 -9.67 0.72 -7.23
C PHE A 247 -10.95 -0.11 -7.04
N THR A 248 -10.96 -1.03 -6.08
CA THR A 248 -12.14 -1.84 -5.74
C THR A 248 -12.90 -1.29 -4.52
N TRP A 249 -12.42 -0.19 -3.90
CA TRP A 249 -13.02 0.38 -2.71
C TRP A 249 -14.20 1.26 -3.06
N CYS A 250 -15.36 0.93 -2.48
CA CYS A 250 -16.61 1.55 -2.87
C CYS A 250 -16.80 2.90 -2.20
N VAL A 251 -17.20 3.90 -3.02
CA VAL A 251 -17.51 5.25 -2.58
C VAL A 251 -18.96 5.59 -2.85
N GLU A 252 -19.58 6.33 -1.94
CA GLU A 252 -20.92 6.89 -2.09
C GLU A 252 -21.04 8.17 -1.27
N ASN A 253 -21.76 9.18 -1.81
CA ASN A 253 -21.99 10.47 -1.13
C ASN A 253 -20.70 11.17 -0.67
N GLY A 254 -19.60 11.03 -1.43
CA GLY A 254 -18.33 11.72 -1.17
C GLY A 254 -17.42 11.06 -0.14
N ASP A 255 -17.74 9.88 0.36
CA ASP A 255 -16.89 9.12 1.28
C ASP A 255 -16.96 7.63 0.96
N PHE A 256 -16.16 6.81 1.65
CA PHE A 256 -16.26 5.35 1.57
C PHE A 256 -17.62 4.86 2.08
N ILE A 257 -18.06 3.72 1.58
CA ILE A 257 -19.17 2.99 2.16
C ILE A 257 -18.64 2.21 3.36
N TYR A 258 -18.98 2.65 4.56
CA TYR A 258 -18.56 2.03 5.82
C TYR A 258 -19.47 0.88 6.22
N LEU A 259 -18.87 -0.18 6.77
CA LEU A 259 -19.55 -1.38 7.25
C LEU A 259 -19.30 -1.58 8.75
N GLU A 260 -20.25 -2.22 9.44
CA GLU A 260 -20.14 -2.48 10.87
C GLU A 260 -19.19 -3.64 11.21
N GLN A 261 -18.99 -4.58 10.29
CA GLN A 261 -18.25 -5.81 10.55
C GLN A 261 -17.47 -6.30 9.34
N ASN A 262 -16.28 -6.87 9.63
CA ASN A 262 -15.55 -7.71 8.67
C ASN A 262 -16.36 -8.98 8.35
N ASP A 263 -16.14 -9.52 7.18
CA ASP A 263 -16.73 -10.80 6.81
C ASP A 263 -16.15 -11.97 7.65
N GLN A 264 -16.82 -13.11 7.60
CA GLN A 264 -16.39 -14.28 8.38
C GLN A 264 -15.06 -14.86 7.89
N LEU A 265 -14.78 -14.75 6.58
CA LEU A 265 -13.54 -15.25 5.98
C LEU A 265 -12.34 -14.45 6.50
N SER A 266 -12.45 -13.12 6.53
CA SER A 266 -11.42 -12.24 7.06
C SER A 266 -11.11 -12.55 8.53
N LYS A 267 -12.14 -12.66 9.37
CA LYS A 267 -12.00 -13.02 10.80
C LYS A 267 -11.30 -14.38 10.99
N HIS A 268 -11.67 -15.36 10.17
CA HIS A 268 -11.06 -16.70 10.24
C HIS A 268 -9.59 -16.68 9.81
N THR A 269 -9.28 -16.01 8.69
CA THR A 269 -7.92 -15.90 8.16
C THR A 269 -7.02 -15.15 9.14
N GLN A 270 -7.46 -14.00 9.68
CA GLN A 270 -6.73 -13.25 10.70
C GLN A 270 -6.43 -14.11 11.94
N SER A 271 -7.46 -14.81 12.47
CA SER A 271 -7.30 -15.66 13.64
C SER A 271 -6.30 -16.80 13.39
N THR A 272 -6.35 -17.42 12.22
CA THR A 272 -5.44 -18.52 11.85
C THR A 272 -4.02 -18.03 11.70
N LEU A 273 -3.80 -16.92 10.99
CA LEU A 273 -2.48 -16.34 10.78
C LEU A 273 -1.87 -15.81 12.08
N SER A 274 -2.64 -15.12 12.90
CA SER A 274 -2.20 -14.63 14.21
C SER A 274 -1.82 -15.78 15.14
N LYS A 275 -2.62 -16.86 15.19
CA LYS A 275 -2.30 -18.05 15.98
C LYS A 275 -1.03 -18.72 15.50
N TRP A 276 -0.85 -18.85 14.21
CA TRP A 276 0.37 -19.43 13.63
C TRP A 276 1.60 -18.58 13.97
N LEU A 277 1.57 -17.27 13.74
CA LEU A 277 2.67 -16.37 14.10
C LEU A 277 3.02 -16.46 15.58
N LYS A 278 2.02 -16.57 16.47
CA LYS A 278 2.25 -16.72 17.92
C LYS A 278 2.75 -18.10 18.31
N SER A 279 2.54 -19.14 17.51
CA SER A 279 2.92 -20.52 17.81
C SER A 279 4.39 -20.86 17.46
N ILE A 280 5.06 -20.05 16.67
CA ILE A 280 6.44 -20.26 16.24
C ILE A 280 7.33 -19.08 16.66
N ASP A 281 8.61 -19.42 16.94
CA ASP A 281 9.59 -18.41 17.31
C ASP A 281 10.06 -17.58 16.09
N VAL A 282 10.74 -16.48 16.37
CA VAL A 282 11.21 -15.52 15.36
C VAL A 282 12.15 -16.16 14.33
N ASN A 283 13.03 -17.10 14.76
CA ASN A 283 13.96 -17.77 13.84
C ASN A 283 13.22 -18.69 12.88
N THR A 284 12.21 -19.41 13.38
CA THR A 284 11.35 -20.25 12.55
C THR A 284 10.56 -19.43 11.56
N ARG A 285 10.00 -18.24 11.98
CA ARG A 285 9.34 -17.33 11.03
C ARG A 285 10.29 -16.89 9.92
N LYS A 286 11.52 -16.48 10.30
CA LYS A 286 12.55 -16.09 9.33
C LYS A 286 12.83 -17.22 8.34
N GLN A 287 13.07 -18.46 8.81
CA GLN A 287 13.30 -19.61 7.94
C GLN A 287 12.15 -19.86 6.96
N VAL A 288 10.90 -19.77 7.42
CA VAL A 288 9.73 -19.91 6.56
C VAL A 288 9.71 -18.84 5.48
N ILE A 289 9.91 -17.58 5.86
CA ILE A 289 9.92 -16.43 4.93
C ILE A 289 11.09 -16.58 3.94
N ASP A 290 12.30 -16.90 4.40
CA ASP A 290 13.45 -17.09 3.53
C ASP A 290 13.23 -18.26 2.55
N THR A 291 12.56 -19.31 3.00
CA THR A 291 12.20 -20.45 2.12
C THR A 291 11.15 -20.05 1.08
N ILE A 292 10.12 -19.29 1.47
CA ILE A 292 9.13 -18.77 0.52
C ILE A 292 9.84 -17.86 -0.50
N TYR A 293 10.71 -16.98 -0.04
CA TYR A 293 11.41 -16.04 -0.90
C TYR A 293 12.40 -16.73 -1.85
N SER A 294 13.11 -17.76 -1.39
CA SER A 294 14.05 -18.50 -2.24
C SER A 294 13.40 -19.11 -3.49
N ILE A 295 12.07 -19.34 -3.44
CA ILE A 295 11.30 -19.80 -4.59
C ILE A 295 11.16 -18.70 -5.66
N PHE A 296 11.27 -17.44 -5.26
CA PHE A 296 11.08 -16.28 -6.14
C PHE A 296 12.40 -15.57 -6.47
N SER A 297 13.46 -15.76 -5.66
CA SER A 297 14.71 -14.99 -5.74
C SER A 297 15.46 -15.12 -7.06
N ASP A 298 15.28 -16.25 -7.76
CA ASP A 298 15.93 -16.54 -9.04
C ASP A 298 15.21 -15.90 -10.24
N TYR A 299 14.07 -15.24 -10.00
CA TYR A 299 13.26 -14.63 -11.02
C TYR A 299 13.28 -13.11 -10.89
N GLU A 300 13.25 -12.40 -12.01
CA GLU A 300 13.29 -10.94 -11.99
C GLU A 300 11.94 -10.34 -11.56
N ASN A 301 10.85 -10.95 -12.00
CA ASN A 301 9.49 -10.45 -11.78
C ASN A 301 8.44 -11.56 -11.84
N PRO A 302 7.18 -11.30 -11.46
CA PRO A 302 6.10 -12.28 -11.48
C PRO A 302 5.84 -12.95 -12.84
N LYS A 303 6.10 -12.26 -13.95
CA LYS A 303 5.90 -12.80 -15.29
C LYS A 303 6.98 -13.84 -15.63
N ASP A 304 8.24 -13.53 -15.32
CA ASP A 304 9.39 -14.41 -15.47
C ASP A 304 9.21 -15.68 -14.62
N PHE A 305 8.85 -15.51 -13.34
CA PHE A 305 8.53 -16.61 -12.43
C PHE A 305 7.50 -17.58 -13.01
N ARG A 306 6.38 -17.09 -13.54
CA ARG A 306 5.33 -17.94 -14.10
C ARG A 306 5.80 -18.79 -15.28
N GLN A 307 6.71 -18.25 -16.08
CA GLN A 307 7.19 -18.94 -17.29
C GLN A 307 8.25 -20.00 -16.98
N ASN A 308 9.00 -19.84 -15.90
CA ASN A 308 10.21 -20.59 -15.64
C ASN A 308 10.22 -21.35 -14.28
N ILE A 309 9.09 -21.40 -13.55
CA ILE A 309 9.03 -22.02 -12.21
C ILE A 309 9.42 -23.51 -12.20
N ASP A 310 10.38 -23.88 -11.34
CA ASP A 310 10.69 -25.27 -11.02
C ASP A 310 9.94 -25.77 -9.77
N VAL A 311 8.80 -26.42 -10.01
CA VAL A 311 7.95 -26.97 -8.95
C VAL A 311 8.65 -28.07 -8.13
N ILE A 312 9.62 -28.79 -8.71
CA ILE A 312 10.34 -29.86 -8.02
C ILE A 312 11.29 -29.27 -6.99
N GLU A 313 12.00 -28.20 -7.34
CA GLU A 313 12.89 -27.49 -6.43
C GLU A 313 12.11 -26.85 -5.29
N MET A 314 10.96 -26.23 -5.59
CA MET A 314 10.03 -25.72 -4.59
C MET A 314 9.58 -26.79 -3.58
N ILE A 315 9.22 -27.99 -4.04
CA ILE A 315 8.83 -29.09 -3.16
C ILE A 315 10.02 -29.55 -2.29
N LYS A 316 11.22 -29.61 -2.83
CA LYS A 316 12.44 -29.99 -2.08
C LYS A 316 12.75 -29.00 -0.95
N SER A 317 12.61 -27.71 -1.18
CA SER A 317 12.92 -26.68 -0.17
C SER A 317 12.06 -26.77 1.10
N ILE A 318 10.85 -27.32 1.00
CA ILE A 318 9.92 -27.46 2.13
C ILE A 318 9.90 -28.86 2.76
N GLN A 319 10.66 -29.84 2.21
CA GLN A 319 10.56 -31.26 2.61
C GLN A 319 10.85 -31.52 4.09
N ASN A 320 11.78 -30.78 4.69
CA ASN A 320 12.24 -30.99 6.07
C ASN A 320 11.45 -30.21 7.13
N MET A 321 10.39 -29.49 6.75
CA MET A 321 9.59 -28.72 7.66
C MET A 321 8.45 -29.54 8.27
N ASP A 322 7.92 -29.12 9.42
CA ASP A 322 6.75 -29.73 10.03
C ASP A 322 5.47 -29.57 9.19
N SER A 323 4.46 -30.36 9.48
CA SER A 323 3.23 -30.41 8.68
C SER A 323 2.43 -29.09 8.71
N GLN A 324 2.46 -28.34 9.81
CA GLN A 324 1.76 -27.07 9.95
C GLN A 324 2.45 -25.99 9.14
N THR A 325 3.76 -25.89 9.22
CA THR A 325 4.60 -24.98 8.44
C THR A 325 4.46 -25.26 6.93
N LYS A 326 4.50 -26.53 6.50
CA LYS A 326 4.25 -26.92 5.10
C LYS A 326 2.90 -26.43 4.61
N LYS A 327 1.84 -26.60 5.42
CA LYS A 327 0.50 -26.12 5.08
C LYS A 327 0.48 -24.61 4.90
N MET A 328 1.07 -23.84 5.83
CA MET A 328 1.12 -22.39 5.77
C MET A 328 1.90 -21.89 4.54
N ILE A 329 3.05 -22.49 4.25
CA ILE A 329 3.81 -22.17 3.03
C ILE A 329 2.97 -22.43 1.79
N SER A 330 2.31 -23.59 1.71
CA SER A 330 1.45 -23.94 0.58
C SER A 330 0.30 -22.97 0.41
N GLU A 331 -0.37 -22.57 1.49
CA GLU A 331 -1.45 -21.58 1.47
C GLU A 331 -0.95 -20.20 1.06
N THR A 332 0.20 -19.76 1.60
CA THR A 332 0.82 -18.49 1.24
C THR A 332 1.20 -18.46 -0.24
N ILE A 333 1.85 -19.51 -0.72
CA ILE A 333 2.23 -19.66 -2.14
C ILE A 333 0.98 -19.62 -3.03
N GLN A 334 -0.12 -20.30 -2.66
CA GLN A 334 -1.36 -20.27 -3.43
C GLN A 334 -1.95 -18.86 -3.51
N VAL A 335 -1.89 -18.09 -2.43
CA VAL A 335 -2.33 -16.68 -2.42
C VAL A 335 -1.45 -15.85 -3.35
N LEU A 336 -0.13 -15.98 -3.25
CA LEU A 336 0.82 -15.28 -4.12
C LEU A 336 0.62 -15.64 -5.61
N PHE A 337 0.43 -16.92 -5.94
CA PHE A 337 0.11 -17.34 -7.30
C PHE A 337 -1.18 -16.71 -7.83
N LYS A 338 -2.22 -16.60 -7.01
CA LYS A 338 -3.45 -15.91 -7.41
C LYS A 338 -3.21 -14.43 -7.67
N CYS A 339 -2.41 -13.75 -6.84
CA CYS A 339 -2.03 -12.37 -7.06
C CYS A 339 -1.29 -12.21 -8.39
N ILE A 340 -0.25 -13.02 -8.64
CA ILE A 340 0.52 -13.03 -9.88
C ILE A 340 -0.38 -13.28 -11.11
N GLN A 341 -1.28 -14.26 -11.04
CA GLN A 341 -2.20 -14.56 -12.15
C GLN A 341 -3.16 -13.41 -12.47
N ASN A 342 -3.57 -12.67 -11.45
CA ASN A 342 -4.49 -11.54 -11.62
C ASN A 342 -3.76 -10.30 -12.17
N GLU A 343 -2.53 -10.05 -11.74
CA GLU A 343 -1.69 -9.00 -12.32
C GLU A 343 -1.48 -9.21 -13.83
N ILE A 344 -1.20 -10.45 -14.23
CA ILE A 344 -0.98 -10.78 -15.65
C ILE A 344 -2.29 -10.71 -16.48
N LYS A 345 -3.45 -11.02 -15.89
CA LYS A 345 -4.74 -10.92 -16.60
C LYS A 345 -5.20 -9.47 -16.81
N ARG A 346 -4.78 -8.56 -15.96
CA ARG A 346 -5.09 -7.13 -16.05
C ARG A 346 -4.13 -6.37 -16.96
N GLY A 347 -2.93 -6.93 -17.23
CA GLY A 347 -1.93 -6.36 -18.14
C GLY A 347 -1.93 -6.98 -19.56
N ASN A 348 -2.95 -7.76 -19.92
CA ASN A 348 -3.27 -8.25 -21.27
C ASN A 348 -4.65 -7.74 -21.69
#